data_6e311fbc3fd4bae84c7205012ac6f607
#
_entry.id   6e311fbc3fd4bae84c7205012ac6f607
#
_cell.length_a   1.000
_cell.length_b   1.000
_cell.length_c   1.000
_cell.angle_alpha   90.00
_cell.angle_beta   90.00
_cell.angle_gamma   90.00
#
_symmetry.space_group_name_H-M   'P 1'
#
loop_
_entity.id
_entity.type
_entity.pdbx_description
1 polymer ?
#
loop_
_entity_poly.entity_id
_entity_poly.type
_entity_poly.pdbx_seq_one_letter_code
_entity_poly.pdbx_strand_id
1 'polypeptide(L)'
;MGRADVVAVVTGDDAVNLAAAQVAKMRFNVPRSIARVNDPKNEKLFRQLSIDETVSPTRSILGVIEHEIPVHDLLHLAELEGGDIQIVEAQLDADSPVLGQELRELSLPEGSTIAVLIRDERAQSPRSDTKVRSGDKLLAVTSAAAEAELRSLLIGE
;
A
#
# COMPACT_ATOMS: atom_id res chain seq x y z
N MET A 1 36.98 -6.90 -16.54
CA MET A 1 36.09 -7.12 -15.36
C MET A 1 34.77 -6.47 -15.69
N GLY A 2 33.67 -7.25 -15.71
CA GLY A 2 32.33 -6.72 -15.96
C GLY A 2 31.92 -5.78 -14.82
N ARG A 3 31.35 -4.63 -15.15
CA ARG A 3 30.71 -3.73 -14.18
C ARG A 3 29.33 -4.30 -13.92
N ALA A 4 28.97 -4.42 -12.65
CA ALA A 4 27.59 -4.75 -12.27
C ALA A 4 26.74 -3.47 -12.39
N ASP A 5 25.60 -3.55 -13.04
CA ASP A 5 24.63 -2.46 -13.15
C ASP A 5 23.66 -2.44 -11.97
N VAL A 6 23.46 -3.59 -11.33
CA VAL A 6 22.60 -3.77 -10.16
C VAL A 6 23.28 -4.70 -9.16
N VAL A 7 23.15 -4.38 -7.89
CA VAL A 7 23.47 -5.30 -6.78
C VAL A 7 22.21 -5.61 -5.99
N ALA A 8 21.94 -6.89 -5.75
CA ALA A 8 20.90 -7.35 -4.88
C ALA A 8 21.50 -8.06 -3.66
N VAL A 9 21.27 -7.53 -2.47
CA VAL A 9 21.78 -8.10 -1.21
C VAL A 9 20.60 -8.66 -0.42
N VAL A 10 20.56 -10.00 -0.28
CA VAL A 10 19.37 -10.72 0.18
C VAL A 10 19.68 -11.71 1.31
N THR A 11 20.62 -11.38 2.19
CA THR A 11 20.98 -12.22 3.34
C THR A 11 19.91 -12.17 4.45
N GLY A 12 20.05 -13.01 5.46
CA GLY A 12 19.19 -13.01 6.65
C GLY A 12 19.51 -11.93 7.67
N ASP A 13 20.53 -11.09 7.45
CA ASP A 13 21.00 -10.08 8.39
C ASP A 13 20.96 -8.68 7.77
N ASP A 14 20.20 -7.78 8.39
CA ASP A 14 19.98 -6.42 7.88
C ASP A 14 21.25 -5.58 7.90
N ALA A 15 22.11 -5.75 8.91
CA ALA A 15 23.37 -5.02 8.99
C ALA A 15 24.31 -5.42 7.86
N VAL A 16 24.37 -6.73 7.55
CA VAL A 16 25.14 -7.25 6.41
C VAL A 16 24.57 -6.74 5.09
N ASN A 17 23.24 -6.75 4.94
CA ASN A 17 22.58 -6.26 3.73
C ASN A 17 22.86 -4.78 3.51
N LEU A 18 22.73 -3.96 4.53
CA LEU A 18 23.01 -2.53 4.47
C LEU A 18 24.48 -2.26 4.13
N ALA A 19 25.41 -2.87 4.85
CA ALA A 19 26.84 -2.66 4.64
C ALA A 19 27.28 -3.08 3.23
N ALA A 20 26.84 -4.25 2.76
CA ALA A 20 27.21 -4.74 1.44
C ALA A 20 26.65 -3.85 0.31
N ALA A 21 25.37 -3.40 0.44
CA ALA A 21 24.78 -2.49 -0.53
C ALA A 21 25.50 -1.13 -0.56
N GLN A 22 25.86 -0.57 0.60
CA GLN A 22 26.64 0.67 0.67
C GLN A 22 28.04 0.51 0.06
N VAL A 23 28.76 -0.57 0.38
CA VAL A 23 30.07 -0.85 -0.24
C VAL A 23 29.96 -0.95 -1.74
N ALA A 24 28.94 -1.64 -2.26
CA ALA A 24 28.70 -1.74 -3.69
C ALA A 24 28.52 -0.36 -4.35
N LYS A 25 27.75 0.53 -3.74
CA LYS A 25 27.52 1.89 -4.23
C LYS A 25 28.79 2.76 -4.09
N MET A 26 29.34 2.84 -2.90
CA MET A 26 30.40 3.81 -2.57
C MET A 26 31.77 3.41 -3.10
N ARG A 27 32.08 2.10 -3.08
CA ARG A 27 33.40 1.61 -3.47
C ARG A 27 33.46 1.15 -4.91
N PHE A 28 32.38 0.59 -5.43
CA PHE A 28 32.33 0.00 -6.77
C PHE A 28 31.47 0.79 -7.75
N ASN A 29 30.85 1.90 -7.31
CA ASN A 29 29.98 2.76 -8.11
C ASN A 29 28.88 1.98 -8.85
N VAL A 30 28.26 0.98 -8.18
CA VAL A 30 27.11 0.26 -8.75
C VAL A 30 25.93 1.21 -8.82
N PRO A 31 25.31 1.40 -10.01
CA PRO A 31 24.25 2.40 -10.21
C PRO A 31 23.00 2.14 -9.37
N ARG A 32 22.62 0.87 -9.19
CA ARG A 32 21.40 0.50 -8.50
C ARG A 32 21.64 -0.59 -7.45
N SER A 33 21.15 -0.33 -6.23
CA SER A 33 21.21 -1.26 -5.10
C SER A 33 19.81 -1.67 -4.67
N ILE A 34 19.62 -2.97 -4.47
CA ILE A 34 18.40 -3.56 -3.91
C ILE A 34 18.80 -4.31 -2.65
N ALA A 35 18.14 -4.04 -1.52
CA ALA A 35 18.45 -4.72 -0.29
C ALA A 35 17.20 -5.34 0.35
N ARG A 36 17.36 -6.58 0.82
CA ARG A 36 16.36 -7.23 1.66
C ARG A 36 16.41 -6.60 3.05
N VAL A 37 15.22 -6.27 3.58
CA VAL A 37 15.02 -5.82 4.96
C VAL A 37 14.20 -6.87 5.70
N ASN A 38 14.81 -7.51 6.68
CA ASN A 38 14.16 -8.59 7.45
C ASN A 38 13.28 -8.01 8.58
N ASP A 39 13.74 -6.96 9.27
CA ASP A 39 12.92 -6.21 10.24
C ASP A 39 12.37 -4.94 9.58
N PRO A 40 11.04 -4.81 9.40
CA PRO A 40 10.41 -3.64 8.78
C PRO A 40 10.78 -2.30 9.43
N LYS A 41 11.16 -2.29 10.72
CA LYS A 41 11.61 -1.08 11.43
C LYS A 41 12.89 -0.48 10.83
N ASN A 42 13.70 -1.29 10.18
CA ASN A 42 14.94 -0.87 9.54
C ASN A 42 14.74 -0.24 8.15
N GLU A 43 13.58 -0.35 7.53
CA GLU A 43 13.32 0.17 6.18
C GLU A 43 13.66 1.67 6.06
N LYS A 44 13.22 2.46 7.04
CA LYS A 44 13.49 3.90 7.07
C LYS A 44 14.99 4.20 7.09
N LEU A 45 15.77 3.41 7.84
CA LEU A 45 17.22 3.53 7.89
C LEU A 45 17.87 3.23 6.54
N PHE A 46 17.43 2.17 5.86
CA PHE A 46 17.97 1.83 4.54
C PHE A 46 17.72 2.94 3.52
N ARG A 47 16.51 3.51 3.50
CA ARG A 47 16.17 4.67 2.63
C ARG A 47 17.03 5.90 2.96
N GLN A 48 17.21 6.23 4.25
CA GLN A 48 18.05 7.36 4.68
C GLN A 48 19.52 7.19 4.29
N LEU A 49 20.00 5.95 4.21
CA LEU A 49 21.37 5.62 3.82
C LEU A 49 21.52 5.37 2.32
N SER A 50 20.58 5.91 1.53
CA SER A 50 20.64 5.94 0.05
C SER A 50 20.68 4.56 -0.61
N ILE A 51 20.02 3.56 -0.02
CA ILE A 51 19.70 2.32 -0.72
C ILE A 51 18.55 2.61 -1.67
N ASP A 52 18.69 2.27 -2.95
CA ASP A 52 17.72 2.67 -3.98
C ASP A 52 16.38 1.95 -3.83
N GLU A 53 16.43 0.65 -3.50
CA GLU A 53 15.23 -0.16 -3.34
C GLU A 53 15.34 -1.08 -2.12
N THR A 54 14.26 -1.21 -1.38
CA THR A 54 14.17 -2.15 -0.26
C THR A 54 13.06 -3.16 -0.50
N VAL A 55 13.32 -4.42 -0.17
CA VAL A 55 12.33 -5.51 -0.24
C VAL A 55 12.18 -6.13 1.13
N SER A 56 10.99 -6.04 1.72
CA SER A 56 10.68 -6.68 3.00
C SER A 56 9.78 -7.90 2.78
N PRO A 57 10.33 -9.13 2.90
CA PRO A 57 9.54 -10.35 2.81
C PRO A 57 8.43 -10.42 3.85
N THR A 58 8.71 -9.91 5.06
CA THR A 58 7.72 -9.86 6.15
C THR A 58 6.51 -9.03 5.76
N ARG A 59 6.71 -7.84 5.20
CA ARG A 59 5.61 -6.99 4.74
C ARG A 59 4.85 -7.65 3.59
N SER A 60 5.56 -8.25 2.63
CA SER A 60 4.94 -8.95 1.50
C SER A 60 4.06 -10.12 1.97
N ILE A 61 4.55 -10.90 2.94
CA ILE A 61 3.78 -12.03 3.50
C ILE A 61 2.59 -11.52 4.30
N LEU A 62 2.77 -10.48 5.13
CA LEU A 62 1.66 -9.88 5.88
C LEU A 62 0.56 -9.37 4.95
N GLY A 63 0.90 -8.69 3.86
CA GLY A 63 -0.08 -8.25 2.88
C GLY A 63 -0.88 -9.40 2.26
N VAL A 64 -0.25 -10.56 2.01
CA VAL A 64 -0.96 -11.75 1.54
C VAL A 64 -1.88 -12.32 2.64
N ILE A 65 -1.40 -12.39 3.87
CA ILE A 65 -2.19 -12.89 5.01
C ILE A 65 -3.39 -11.97 5.27
N GLU A 66 -3.18 -10.65 5.28
CA GLU A 66 -4.26 -9.67 5.46
C GLU A 66 -5.32 -9.77 4.36
N HIS A 67 -4.90 -10.10 3.13
CA HIS A 67 -5.84 -10.34 2.02
C HIS A 67 -6.68 -11.61 2.21
N GLU A 68 -6.12 -12.66 2.82
CA GLU A 68 -6.81 -13.95 3.03
C GLU A 68 -7.65 -13.99 4.32
N ILE A 69 -7.37 -13.10 5.27
CA ILE A 69 -8.13 -13.03 6.53
C ILE A 69 -9.12 -11.86 6.42
N PRO A 70 -10.43 -12.13 6.27
CA PRO A 70 -11.45 -11.08 6.23
C PRO A 70 -11.67 -10.52 7.65
N VAL A 71 -10.67 -9.83 8.21
CA VAL A 71 -10.73 -9.26 9.57
C VAL A 71 -11.05 -7.78 9.53
N HIS A 72 -10.90 -7.12 8.37
CA HIS A 72 -11.13 -5.69 8.23
C HIS A 72 -11.70 -5.37 6.86
N ASP A 73 -12.71 -4.56 6.87
CA ASP A 73 -13.44 -4.13 5.69
C ASP A 73 -12.66 -3.10 4.84
N LEU A 74 -11.46 -2.68 5.27
CA LEU A 74 -10.56 -1.83 4.49
C LEU A 74 -9.17 -2.47 4.36
N LEU A 75 -8.84 -2.85 3.14
CA LEU A 75 -7.60 -3.54 2.78
C LEU A 75 -6.63 -2.61 2.05
N HIS A 76 -5.38 -2.55 2.52
CA HIS A 76 -4.30 -1.86 1.81
C HIS A 76 -3.82 -2.70 0.62
N LEU A 77 -3.88 -2.12 -0.58
CA LEU A 77 -3.42 -2.77 -1.80
C LEU A 77 -2.03 -2.30 -2.22
N ALA A 78 -1.73 -1.01 -2.08
CA ALA A 78 -0.43 -0.44 -2.45
C ALA A 78 -0.16 0.90 -1.77
N GLU A 79 1.12 1.21 -1.60
CA GLU A 79 1.62 2.53 -1.23
C GLU A 79 2.41 3.12 -2.39
N LEU A 80 2.17 4.38 -2.71
CA LEU A 80 2.86 5.14 -3.74
C LEU A 80 3.61 6.31 -3.13
N GLU A 81 4.58 6.85 -3.88
CA GLU A 81 5.28 8.11 -3.53
C GLU A 81 5.86 8.15 -2.11
N GLY A 82 6.49 7.04 -1.68
CA GLY A 82 7.14 7.00 -0.35
C GLY A 82 6.20 6.78 0.82
N GLY A 83 4.94 6.39 0.56
CA GLY A 83 3.94 6.06 1.59
C GLY A 83 2.91 7.16 1.84
N ASP A 84 3.01 8.29 1.13
CA ASP A 84 2.06 9.40 1.31
C ASP A 84 0.72 9.14 0.60
N ILE A 85 0.73 8.37 -0.50
CA ILE A 85 -0.46 7.99 -1.25
C ILE A 85 -0.70 6.50 -1.11
N GLN A 86 -1.92 6.14 -0.77
CA GLN A 86 -2.32 4.76 -0.54
C GLN A 86 -3.49 4.38 -1.45
N ILE A 87 -3.47 3.15 -1.93
CA ILE A 87 -4.58 2.52 -2.62
C ILE A 87 -5.20 1.51 -1.66
N VAL A 88 -6.47 1.71 -1.36
CA VAL A 88 -7.21 0.87 -0.42
C VAL A 88 -8.47 0.31 -1.06
N GLU A 89 -8.87 -0.89 -0.66
CA GLU A 89 -10.16 -1.50 -0.99
C GLU A 89 -11.03 -1.52 0.26
N ALA A 90 -12.22 -0.92 0.19
CA ALA A 90 -13.23 -1.01 1.23
C ALA A 90 -14.34 -1.95 0.77
N GLN A 91 -14.58 -3.02 1.50
CA GLN A 91 -15.73 -3.90 1.30
C GLN A 91 -16.87 -3.41 2.18
N LEU A 92 -18.03 -3.14 1.55
CA LEU A 92 -19.20 -2.62 2.24
C LEU A 92 -20.13 -3.78 2.62
N ASP A 93 -20.30 -3.98 3.90
CA ASP A 93 -21.23 -4.97 4.43
C ASP A 93 -22.60 -4.37 4.78
N ALA A 94 -23.44 -5.13 5.49
CA ALA A 94 -24.81 -4.69 5.84
C ALA A 94 -24.84 -3.54 6.86
N ASP A 95 -23.74 -3.34 7.61
CA ASP A 95 -23.65 -2.34 8.70
C ASP A 95 -22.96 -1.05 8.24
N SER A 96 -22.48 -1.00 7.00
CA SER A 96 -21.81 0.18 6.44
C SER A 96 -22.73 1.43 6.47
N PRO A 97 -22.26 2.56 7.03
CA PRO A 97 -23.06 3.78 7.19
C PRO A 97 -23.42 4.46 5.87
N VAL A 98 -22.73 4.14 4.77
CA VAL A 98 -22.94 4.77 3.46
C VAL A 98 -23.91 4.01 2.57
N LEU A 99 -24.52 2.92 3.04
CA LEU A 99 -25.46 2.15 2.24
C LEU A 99 -26.66 2.96 1.76
N GLY A 100 -26.99 2.82 0.49
CA GLY A 100 -28.12 3.49 -0.15
C GLY A 100 -27.87 4.94 -0.55
N GLN A 101 -26.76 5.55 -0.11
CA GLN A 101 -26.35 6.89 -0.52
C GLN A 101 -25.80 6.87 -1.94
N GLU A 102 -25.87 7.99 -2.64
CA GLU A 102 -25.19 8.17 -3.92
C GLU A 102 -23.74 8.60 -3.68
N LEU A 103 -22.81 8.20 -4.55
CA LEU A 103 -21.38 8.51 -4.38
C LEU A 103 -21.11 10.01 -4.22
N ARG A 104 -21.93 10.88 -4.85
CA ARG A 104 -21.83 12.33 -4.69
C ARG A 104 -22.22 12.85 -3.30
N GLU A 105 -22.94 12.04 -2.51
CA GLU A 105 -23.40 12.40 -1.16
C GLU A 105 -22.35 12.05 -0.11
N LEU A 106 -21.36 11.24 -0.48
CA LEU A 106 -20.28 10.86 0.41
C LEU A 106 -19.33 12.04 0.63
N SER A 107 -19.20 12.48 1.87
CA SER A 107 -18.23 13.50 2.27
C SER A 107 -16.85 12.88 2.39
N LEU A 108 -16.19 12.57 1.26
CA LEU A 108 -14.86 11.99 1.27
C LEU A 108 -13.85 12.93 1.94
N PRO A 109 -12.92 12.42 2.75
CA PRO A 109 -11.83 13.22 3.30
C PRO A 109 -10.98 13.88 2.23
N GLU A 110 -10.38 15.03 2.55
CA GLU A 110 -9.47 15.73 1.64
C GLU A 110 -8.32 14.80 1.21
N GLY A 111 -8.02 14.78 -0.07
CA GLY A 111 -7.00 13.89 -0.65
C GLY A 111 -7.49 12.46 -0.90
N SER A 112 -8.80 12.20 -0.76
CA SER A 112 -9.40 10.89 -1.04
C SER A 112 -10.29 10.92 -2.27
N THR A 113 -10.28 9.84 -3.04
CA THR A 113 -11.17 9.66 -4.20
C THR A 113 -11.54 8.18 -4.39
N ILE A 114 -12.77 7.91 -4.82
CA ILE A 114 -13.17 6.56 -5.24
C ILE A 114 -12.78 6.39 -6.70
N ALA A 115 -11.88 5.46 -6.97
CA ALA A 115 -11.35 5.20 -8.31
C ALA A 115 -12.17 4.15 -9.07
N VAL A 116 -12.63 3.09 -8.37
CA VAL A 116 -13.39 1.99 -8.96
C VAL A 116 -14.46 1.51 -7.98
N LEU A 117 -15.63 1.15 -8.50
CA LEU A 117 -16.64 0.36 -7.78
C LEU A 117 -16.62 -1.05 -8.36
N ILE A 118 -16.53 -2.06 -7.51
CA ILE A 118 -16.60 -3.46 -7.89
C ILE A 118 -17.91 -4.02 -7.34
N ARG A 119 -18.76 -4.53 -8.23
CA ARG A 119 -20.06 -5.14 -7.92
C ARG A 119 -20.21 -6.42 -8.72
N ASP A 120 -20.62 -7.50 -8.07
CA ASP A 120 -20.76 -8.83 -8.71
C ASP A 120 -19.49 -9.23 -9.48
N GLU A 121 -18.32 -9.03 -8.86
CA GLU A 121 -16.98 -9.30 -9.42
C GLU A 121 -16.64 -8.51 -10.70
N ARG A 122 -17.41 -7.45 -10.99
CA ARG A 122 -17.19 -6.59 -12.16
C ARG A 122 -16.79 -5.18 -11.74
N ALA A 123 -15.66 -4.74 -12.25
CA ALA A 123 -15.21 -3.36 -12.08
C ALA A 123 -16.07 -2.40 -12.91
N GLN A 124 -16.52 -1.33 -12.29
CA GLN A 124 -17.33 -0.28 -12.87
C GLN A 124 -16.71 1.08 -12.59
N SER A 125 -16.82 1.99 -13.56
CA SER A 125 -16.45 3.38 -13.30
C SER A 125 -17.44 4.00 -12.31
N PRO A 126 -16.98 4.60 -11.22
CA PRO A 126 -17.85 5.23 -10.25
C PRO A 126 -18.52 6.47 -10.88
N ARG A 127 -19.83 6.52 -10.85
CA ARG A 127 -20.62 7.67 -11.31
C ARG A 127 -21.18 8.38 -10.09
N SER A 128 -21.31 9.68 -10.18
CA SER A 128 -21.81 10.52 -9.07
C SER A 128 -23.21 10.09 -8.57
N ASP A 129 -24.04 9.55 -9.46
CA ASP A 129 -25.40 9.06 -9.19
C ASP A 129 -25.46 7.57 -8.81
N THR A 130 -24.31 6.89 -8.71
CA THR A 130 -24.26 5.49 -8.34
C THR A 130 -24.61 5.32 -6.86
N LYS A 131 -25.64 4.55 -6.56
CA LYS A 131 -26.00 4.17 -5.19
C LYS A 131 -25.16 3.01 -4.70
N VAL A 132 -24.61 3.21 -3.51
CA VAL A 132 -23.81 2.22 -2.79
C VAL A 132 -24.71 1.10 -2.25
N ARG A 133 -24.25 -0.15 -2.31
CA ARG A 133 -24.98 -1.33 -1.85
C ARG A 133 -24.10 -2.23 -0.99
N SER A 134 -24.74 -3.01 -0.14
CA SER A 134 -24.03 -4.10 0.57
C SER A 134 -23.44 -5.10 -0.44
N GLY A 135 -22.21 -5.54 -0.19
CA GLY A 135 -21.44 -6.39 -1.07
C GLY A 135 -20.63 -5.63 -2.14
N ASP A 136 -20.80 -4.30 -2.27
CA ASP A 136 -19.92 -3.50 -3.11
C ASP A 136 -18.52 -3.42 -2.49
N LYS A 137 -17.52 -3.38 -3.37
CA LYS A 137 -16.16 -3.03 -2.99
C LYS A 137 -15.78 -1.71 -3.65
N LEU A 138 -15.27 -0.79 -2.86
CA LEU A 138 -14.81 0.51 -3.33
C LEU A 138 -13.29 0.55 -3.31
N LEU A 139 -12.68 0.70 -4.49
CA LEU A 139 -11.26 0.99 -4.61
C LEU A 139 -11.07 2.49 -4.48
N ALA A 140 -10.36 2.92 -3.44
CA ALA A 140 -10.09 4.31 -3.18
C ALA A 140 -8.60 4.62 -3.21
N VAL A 141 -8.27 5.84 -3.62
CA VAL A 141 -6.95 6.45 -3.43
C VAL A 141 -7.08 7.48 -2.34
N THR A 142 -6.20 7.44 -1.35
CA THR A 142 -6.24 8.32 -0.18
C THR A 142 -4.84 8.68 0.29
N SER A 143 -4.72 9.71 1.13
CA SER A 143 -3.46 9.99 1.82
C SER A 143 -3.37 9.17 3.11
N ALA A 144 -2.15 8.89 3.59
CA ALA A 144 -1.94 8.21 4.87
C ALA A 144 -2.61 8.93 6.06
N ALA A 145 -2.72 10.26 5.98
CA ALA A 145 -3.38 11.07 7.02
C ALA A 145 -4.92 10.95 7.00
N ALA A 146 -5.51 10.74 5.82
CA ALA A 146 -6.97 10.70 5.62
C ALA A 146 -7.55 9.28 5.70
N GLU A 147 -6.72 8.25 5.77
CA GLU A 147 -7.14 6.85 5.75
C GLU A 147 -8.10 6.50 6.89
N ALA A 148 -7.78 6.94 8.13
CA ALA A 148 -8.61 6.64 9.30
C ALA A 148 -10.01 7.26 9.19
N GLU A 149 -10.10 8.49 8.64
CA GLU A 149 -11.37 9.16 8.40
C GLU A 149 -12.17 8.48 7.27
N LEU A 150 -11.48 8.06 6.20
CA LEU A 150 -12.10 7.31 5.11
C LEU A 150 -12.64 5.96 5.60
N ARG A 151 -11.91 5.26 6.47
CA ARG A 151 -12.35 4.02 7.11
C ARG A 151 -13.62 4.26 7.91
N SER A 152 -13.61 5.24 8.80
CA SER A 152 -14.78 5.58 9.62
C SER A 152 -16.00 5.95 8.78
N LEU A 153 -15.80 6.67 7.67
CA LEU A 153 -16.87 7.03 6.74
C LEU A 153 -17.50 5.81 6.07
N LEU A 154 -16.68 4.89 5.53
CA LEU A 154 -17.15 3.79 4.69
C LEU A 154 -17.62 2.58 5.51
N ILE A 155 -16.98 2.34 6.66
CA ILE A 155 -17.15 1.11 7.45
C ILE A 155 -17.80 1.38 8.81
N GLY A 156 -17.59 2.56 9.40
CA GLY A 156 -18.22 2.95 10.67
C GLY A 156 -17.38 2.65 11.92
N GLU A 157 -16.06 2.34 11.75
CA GLU A 157 -15.10 2.10 12.85
C GLU A 157 -14.21 3.31 13.12
#